data_a1bd7b6287bdfc10194723e53ff2fa06
#
_entry.id   a1bd7b6287bdfc10194723e53ff2fa06
#
_cell.length_a   1.000
_cell.length_b   1.000
_cell.length_c   1.000
_cell.angle_alpha   90.00
_cell.angle_beta   90.00
_cell.angle_gamma   90.00
#
_symmetry.space_group_name_H-M   'P 1'
#
loop_
_entity.id
_entity.type
_entity.pdbx_description
1 polymer ?
#
loop_
_entity_poly.entity_id
_entity_poly.type
_entity_poly.pdbx_seq_one_letter_code
_entity_poly.pdbx_strand_id
1 'polypeptide(L)'
;MRRALLFCAALLALPVHAAELKPFTASYTADWKQLPMSGTASRSLEKGANDTWTLSFKASMMIASLTEESTLTVDKDTLLPKTYHFERGGLGKPKKTDLDFDWSQKVVTGTDRGDAVKVPLNRGMVDKSTYQLVLQRDVAAGKKSMSYQVVDGDDVDTYDFRVLGTEKVDTKAGQVDAIKVERVRDPTQNKRTTVLWFAKDWDYLLVRLQQVETDGKEYNIMLQDGTVDGRAVKGN
;
A
#
# COMPACT_ATOMS: atom_id res chain seq x y z
N MET A 1 53.79 34.63 6.35
CA MET A 1 52.60 34.57 5.46
C MET A 1 52.12 33.13 5.35
N ARG A 2 51.13 32.71 6.10
CA ARG A 2 50.54 31.34 6.07
C ARG A 2 49.28 31.39 5.20
N ARG A 3 49.35 30.72 4.05
CA ARG A 3 48.16 30.52 3.18
C ARG A 3 47.30 29.38 3.75
N ALA A 4 46.09 29.68 4.21
CA ALA A 4 45.11 28.70 4.56
C ALA A 4 44.42 28.24 3.25
N LEU A 5 44.54 26.96 2.91
CA LEU A 5 43.74 26.30 1.86
C LEU A 5 42.39 25.91 2.46
N LEU A 6 41.34 26.59 2.03
CA LEU A 6 39.95 26.15 2.29
C LEU A 6 39.61 24.99 1.34
N PHE A 7 39.44 23.81 1.90
CA PHE A 7 38.90 22.65 1.19
C PHE A 7 37.37 22.75 1.21
N CYS A 8 36.75 23.20 0.11
CA CYS A 8 35.32 23.07 -0.10
C CYS A 8 34.99 21.62 -0.46
N ALA A 9 34.49 20.84 0.51
CA ALA A 9 33.91 19.55 0.24
C ALA A 9 32.52 19.76 -0.40
N ALA A 10 32.42 19.59 -1.72
CA ALA A 10 31.16 19.55 -2.42
C ALA A 10 30.45 18.21 -2.07
N LEU A 11 29.41 18.28 -1.25
CA LEU A 11 28.49 17.15 -1.07
C LEU A 11 27.75 16.92 -2.41
N LEU A 12 28.14 15.90 -3.13
CA LEU A 12 27.39 15.37 -4.27
C LEU A 12 26.13 14.71 -3.72
N ALA A 13 25.00 15.43 -3.76
CA ALA A 13 23.69 14.81 -3.57
C ALA A 13 23.42 13.86 -4.74
N LEU A 14 23.55 12.56 -4.51
CA LEU A 14 23.13 11.54 -5.47
C LEU A 14 21.62 11.64 -5.65
N PRO A 15 21.09 11.63 -6.89
CA PRO A 15 19.66 11.60 -7.10
C PRO A 15 19.10 10.30 -6.50
N VAL A 16 18.22 10.42 -5.49
CA VAL A 16 17.45 9.29 -4.98
C VAL A 16 16.42 8.97 -6.05
N HIS A 17 16.72 8.00 -6.90
CA HIS A 17 15.70 7.43 -7.78
C HIS A 17 14.71 6.63 -6.94
N ALA A 18 13.42 6.86 -7.17
CA ALA A 18 12.40 6.01 -6.57
C ALA A 18 12.62 4.57 -7.08
N ALA A 19 12.53 3.60 -6.16
CA ALA A 19 12.75 2.20 -6.50
C ALA A 19 11.83 1.77 -7.65
N GLU A 20 12.40 1.07 -8.65
CA GLU A 20 11.64 0.50 -9.76
C GLU A 20 10.61 -0.49 -9.22
N LEU A 21 9.41 -0.54 -9.85
CA LEU A 21 8.41 -1.54 -9.50
C LEU A 21 8.91 -2.92 -9.91
N LYS A 22 8.84 -3.87 -8.99
CA LYS A 22 9.12 -5.27 -9.24
C LYS A 22 7.84 -6.10 -9.10
N PRO A 23 7.61 -7.07 -9.99
CA PRO A 23 6.47 -7.96 -9.85
C PRO A 23 6.62 -8.79 -8.57
N PHE A 24 5.52 -9.03 -7.91
CA PHE A 24 5.48 -9.88 -6.73
C PHE A 24 4.17 -10.65 -6.62
N THR A 25 4.22 -11.76 -5.91
CA THR A 25 3.06 -12.47 -5.37
C THR A 25 3.27 -12.70 -3.89
N ALA A 26 2.20 -12.64 -3.11
CA ALA A 26 2.26 -12.95 -1.68
C ALA A 26 0.94 -13.57 -1.24
N SER A 27 1.02 -14.61 -0.43
CA SER A 27 -0.11 -15.20 0.27
C SER A 27 -0.02 -14.90 1.76
N TYR A 28 -1.17 -14.74 2.39
CA TYR A 28 -1.29 -14.36 3.80
C TYR A 28 -2.33 -15.22 4.51
N THR A 29 -2.12 -15.47 5.80
CA THR A 29 -3.25 -15.71 6.72
C THR A 29 -3.98 -14.39 6.95
N ALA A 30 -5.30 -14.47 7.07
CA ALA A 30 -6.13 -13.34 7.46
C ALA A 30 -6.92 -13.76 8.71
N ASP A 31 -6.65 -13.10 9.83
CA ASP A 31 -7.26 -13.41 11.11
C ASP A 31 -8.13 -12.25 11.60
N TRP A 32 -9.28 -12.60 12.09
CA TRP A 32 -10.13 -11.70 12.86
C TRP A 32 -10.15 -12.17 14.31
N LYS A 33 -9.43 -11.47 15.18
CA LYS A 33 -9.12 -11.92 16.54
C LYS A 33 -10.34 -12.29 17.39
N GLN A 34 -11.49 -11.67 17.13
CA GLN A 34 -12.73 -11.91 17.87
C GLN A 34 -13.55 -13.09 17.33
N LEU A 35 -13.15 -13.65 16.19
CA LEU A 35 -13.80 -14.83 15.63
C LEU A 35 -12.78 -15.96 15.55
N PRO A 36 -13.12 -17.18 16.01
CA PRO A 36 -12.24 -18.34 15.91
C PRO A 36 -12.17 -18.88 14.47
N MET A 37 -11.95 -17.98 13.50
CA MET A 37 -11.92 -18.27 12.08
C MET A 37 -10.76 -17.54 11.43
N SER A 38 -9.96 -18.29 10.72
CA SER A 38 -8.92 -17.75 9.85
C SER A 38 -9.41 -17.75 8.41
N GLY A 39 -9.00 -16.74 7.68
CA GLY A 39 -9.16 -16.65 6.24
C GLY A 39 -7.82 -16.69 5.54
N THR A 40 -7.88 -16.54 4.23
CA THR A 40 -6.70 -16.36 3.38
C THR A 40 -6.77 -15.02 2.67
N ALA A 41 -5.60 -14.45 2.40
CA ALA A 41 -5.50 -13.32 1.50
C ALA A 41 -4.35 -13.52 0.53
N SER A 42 -4.45 -12.91 -0.64
CA SER A 42 -3.37 -12.86 -1.63
C SER A 42 -3.20 -11.44 -2.14
N ARG A 43 -1.97 -11.09 -2.48
CA ARG A 43 -1.62 -9.81 -3.10
C ARG A 43 -0.63 -10.04 -4.21
N SER A 44 -0.84 -9.42 -5.36
CA SER A 44 0.09 -9.49 -6.49
C SER A 44 0.26 -8.13 -7.15
N LEU A 45 1.45 -7.93 -7.72
CA LEU A 45 1.75 -6.85 -8.65
C LEU A 45 2.31 -7.49 -9.92
N GLU A 46 1.65 -7.27 -11.03
CA GLU A 46 1.99 -7.88 -12.31
C GLU A 46 2.21 -6.80 -13.38
N LYS A 47 3.23 -6.97 -14.19
CA LYS A 47 3.48 -6.11 -15.35
C LYS A 47 2.71 -6.65 -16.55
N GLY A 48 1.82 -5.85 -17.10
CA GLY A 48 1.05 -6.15 -18.32
C GLY A 48 1.67 -5.53 -19.57
N ALA A 49 0.90 -5.51 -20.63
CA ALA A 49 1.27 -4.83 -21.88
C ALA A 49 1.27 -3.31 -21.72
N ASN A 50 1.99 -2.62 -22.62
CA ASN A 50 2.05 -1.14 -22.69
C ASN A 50 2.44 -0.47 -21.37
N ASP A 51 3.41 -1.06 -20.64
CA ASP A 51 3.90 -0.60 -19.33
C ASP A 51 2.80 -0.39 -18.27
N THR A 52 1.69 -1.08 -18.43
CA THR A 52 0.62 -1.12 -17.41
C THR A 52 0.97 -2.13 -16.33
N TRP A 53 0.67 -1.78 -15.09
CA TRP A 53 0.80 -2.65 -13.92
C TRP A 53 -0.58 -2.91 -13.34
N THR A 54 -0.79 -4.12 -12.85
CA THR A 54 -2.01 -4.50 -12.13
C THR A 54 -1.63 -4.89 -10.71
N LEU A 55 -2.19 -4.17 -9.74
CA LEU A 55 -2.10 -4.50 -8.33
C LEU A 55 -3.41 -5.11 -7.89
N SER A 56 -3.38 -6.36 -7.42
CA SER A 56 -4.56 -7.08 -6.96
C SER A 56 -4.41 -7.46 -5.49
N PHE A 57 -5.49 -7.38 -4.74
CA PHE A 57 -5.65 -7.93 -3.40
C PHE A 57 -6.97 -8.70 -3.31
N LYS A 58 -6.92 -9.92 -2.80
CA LYS A 58 -8.10 -10.74 -2.54
C LYS A 58 -8.02 -11.29 -1.13
N ALA A 59 -9.11 -11.21 -0.39
CA ALA A 59 -9.23 -11.84 0.91
C ALA A 59 -10.54 -12.63 0.98
N SER A 60 -10.50 -13.78 1.62
CA SER A 60 -11.66 -14.66 1.77
C SER A 60 -11.68 -15.29 3.16
N MET A 61 -12.84 -15.26 3.76
CA MET A 61 -13.23 -16.00 4.96
C MET A 61 -14.51 -16.76 4.65
N MET A 62 -14.92 -17.74 5.47
CA MET A 62 -16.11 -18.56 5.19
C MET A 62 -17.38 -17.76 4.83
N ILE A 63 -17.53 -16.55 5.37
CA ILE A 63 -18.75 -15.75 5.31
C ILE A 63 -18.53 -14.36 4.72
N ALA A 64 -17.32 -14.04 4.24
CA ALA A 64 -17.00 -12.74 3.68
C ALA A 64 -15.89 -12.85 2.63
N SER A 65 -15.97 -12.02 1.61
CA SER A 65 -14.94 -11.88 0.57
C SER A 65 -14.66 -10.41 0.29
N LEU A 66 -13.44 -10.13 -0.14
CA LEU A 66 -13.01 -8.82 -0.60
C LEU A 66 -12.11 -8.99 -1.80
N THR A 67 -12.36 -8.24 -2.84
CA THR A 67 -11.47 -8.09 -4.00
C THR A 67 -11.19 -6.61 -4.20
N GLU A 68 -9.93 -6.28 -4.41
CA GLU A 68 -9.47 -4.93 -4.71
C GLU A 68 -8.43 -5.01 -5.83
N GLU A 69 -8.59 -4.21 -6.87
CA GLU A 69 -7.71 -4.19 -8.01
C GLU A 69 -7.50 -2.78 -8.52
N SER A 70 -6.26 -2.43 -8.83
CA SER A 70 -5.90 -1.18 -9.48
C SER A 70 -5.03 -1.46 -10.68
N THR A 71 -5.36 -0.87 -11.83
CA THR A 71 -4.44 -0.76 -12.94
C THR A 71 -3.77 0.61 -12.91
N LEU A 72 -2.48 0.65 -13.21
CA LEU A 72 -1.69 1.88 -13.14
C LEU A 72 -0.57 1.90 -14.18
N THR A 73 -0.06 3.08 -14.45
CA THR A 73 1.18 3.29 -15.22
C THR A 73 2.17 4.09 -14.40
N VAL A 74 3.43 4.09 -14.84
CA VAL A 74 4.50 4.88 -14.22
C VAL A 74 4.88 6.00 -15.19
N ASP A 75 4.77 7.25 -14.74
CA ASP A 75 5.29 8.41 -15.45
C ASP A 75 6.44 9.01 -14.64
N LYS A 76 7.67 8.80 -15.13
CA LYS A 76 8.90 9.07 -14.39
C LYS A 76 8.88 8.30 -13.05
N ASP A 77 8.76 9.02 -11.93
CA ASP A 77 8.70 8.41 -10.59
C ASP A 77 7.27 8.41 -9.99
N THR A 78 6.27 8.86 -10.75
CA THR A 78 4.88 8.97 -10.26
C THR A 78 4.06 7.76 -10.72
N LEU A 79 3.40 7.10 -9.78
CA LEU A 79 2.40 6.09 -10.08
C LEU A 79 1.10 6.80 -10.45
N LEU A 80 0.56 6.47 -11.61
CA LEU A 80 -0.67 7.05 -12.15
C LEU A 80 -1.74 5.96 -12.23
N PRO A 81 -2.69 5.88 -11.28
CA PRO A 81 -3.84 5.00 -11.39
C PRO A 81 -4.58 5.23 -12.72
N LYS A 82 -5.13 4.17 -13.29
CA LYS A 82 -6.02 4.18 -14.45
C LYS A 82 -7.41 3.73 -14.10
N THR A 83 -7.50 2.59 -13.42
CA THR A 83 -8.77 2.06 -12.92
C THR A 83 -8.60 1.59 -11.49
N TYR A 84 -9.67 1.66 -10.73
CA TYR A 84 -9.77 1.08 -9.39
C TYR A 84 -11.09 0.34 -9.27
N HIS A 85 -11.02 -0.92 -8.86
CA HIS A 85 -12.16 -1.76 -8.57
C HIS A 85 -12.08 -2.26 -7.12
N PHE A 86 -13.18 -2.17 -6.41
CA PHE A 86 -13.34 -2.74 -5.07
C PHE A 86 -14.69 -3.44 -4.98
N GLU A 87 -14.67 -4.67 -4.48
CA GLU A 87 -15.89 -5.41 -4.18
C GLU A 87 -15.75 -6.14 -2.83
N ARG A 88 -16.74 -5.97 -1.98
CA ARG A 88 -16.86 -6.70 -0.72
C ARG A 88 -18.24 -7.34 -0.64
N GLY A 89 -18.25 -8.67 -0.47
CA GLY A 89 -19.44 -9.49 -0.26
C GLY A 89 -19.48 -10.20 1.08
N GLY A 90 -20.59 -10.85 1.37
CA GLY A 90 -20.79 -11.63 2.60
C GLY A 90 -21.40 -10.83 3.74
N LEU A 91 -20.75 -10.83 4.91
CA LEU A 91 -21.27 -10.14 6.10
C LEU A 91 -21.49 -8.63 5.88
N GLY A 92 -22.70 -8.17 6.16
CA GLY A 92 -23.11 -6.78 6.01
C GLY A 92 -23.62 -6.45 4.62
N LYS A 93 -23.78 -5.14 4.34
CA LYS A 93 -24.20 -4.68 3.01
C LYS A 93 -23.04 -4.85 2.02
N PRO A 94 -23.28 -5.43 0.83
CA PRO A 94 -22.28 -5.44 -0.24
C PRO A 94 -21.81 -4.01 -0.53
N LYS A 95 -20.52 -3.88 -0.82
CA LYS A 95 -19.95 -2.62 -1.29
C LYS A 95 -19.21 -2.89 -2.60
N LYS A 96 -19.51 -2.09 -3.60
CA LYS A 96 -18.81 -2.07 -4.87
C LYS A 96 -18.44 -0.63 -5.23
N THR A 97 -17.20 -0.46 -5.69
CA THR A 97 -16.66 0.82 -6.17
C THR A 97 -15.92 0.55 -7.46
N ASP A 98 -16.22 1.31 -8.51
CA ASP A 98 -15.52 1.27 -9.79
C ASP A 98 -15.16 2.70 -10.17
N LEU A 99 -13.86 2.99 -10.35
CA LEU A 99 -13.36 4.31 -10.69
C LEU A 99 -12.43 4.27 -11.91
N ASP A 100 -12.56 5.27 -12.78
CA ASP A 100 -11.70 5.54 -13.94
C ASP A 100 -10.97 6.89 -13.73
N PHE A 101 -9.65 6.88 -13.89
CA PHE A 101 -8.78 8.04 -13.70
C PHE A 101 -8.37 8.61 -15.06
N ASP A 102 -9.05 9.65 -15.53
CA ASP A 102 -8.71 10.34 -16.78
C ASP A 102 -7.73 11.49 -16.51
N TRP A 103 -6.45 11.22 -16.71
CA TRP A 103 -5.37 12.21 -16.53
C TRP A 103 -5.38 13.29 -17.57
N SER A 104 -5.97 13.07 -18.75
CA SER A 104 -6.06 14.06 -19.83
C SER A 104 -7.13 15.09 -19.52
N GLN A 105 -8.27 14.66 -19.02
CA GLN A 105 -9.39 15.53 -18.60
C GLN A 105 -9.29 15.96 -17.13
N LYS A 106 -8.33 15.42 -16.37
CA LYS A 106 -8.10 15.69 -14.95
C LYS A 106 -9.34 15.43 -14.09
N VAL A 107 -9.96 14.29 -14.30
CA VAL A 107 -11.15 13.87 -13.57
C VAL A 107 -11.12 12.38 -13.25
N VAL A 108 -11.63 12.03 -12.07
CA VAL A 108 -12.02 10.65 -11.73
C VAL A 108 -13.52 10.54 -11.90
N THR A 109 -13.95 9.50 -12.59
CA THR A 109 -15.38 9.17 -12.78
C THR A 109 -15.64 7.74 -12.43
N GLY A 110 -16.91 7.38 -12.19
CA GLY A 110 -17.27 6.00 -11.91
C GLY A 110 -18.48 5.87 -11.00
N THR A 111 -18.48 4.86 -10.14
CA THR A 111 -19.55 4.62 -9.17
C THR A 111 -19.00 4.17 -7.82
N ASP A 112 -19.59 4.62 -6.71
CA ASP A 112 -19.40 4.06 -5.37
C ASP A 112 -20.75 3.69 -4.76
N ARG A 113 -20.94 2.41 -4.43
CA ARG A 113 -22.21 1.87 -3.88
C ARG A 113 -23.46 2.15 -4.74
N GLY A 114 -23.27 2.34 -6.05
CA GLY A 114 -24.32 2.67 -7.02
C GLY A 114 -24.50 4.15 -7.30
N ASP A 115 -23.90 5.04 -6.49
CA ASP A 115 -23.91 6.48 -6.72
C ASP A 115 -22.83 6.89 -7.69
N ALA A 116 -23.12 7.88 -8.56
CA ALA A 116 -22.15 8.39 -9.53
C ALA A 116 -21.03 9.18 -8.84
N VAL A 117 -19.78 8.90 -9.24
CA VAL A 117 -18.58 9.61 -8.75
C VAL A 117 -18.07 10.56 -9.82
N LYS A 118 -17.73 11.79 -9.40
CA LYS A 118 -16.99 12.76 -10.23
C LYS A 118 -16.13 13.64 -9.35
N VAL A 119 -14.80 13.39 -9.36
CA VAL A 119 -13.83 14.08 -8.50
C VAL A 119 -12.76 14.73 -9.37
N PRO A 120 -12.34 15.98 -9.13
CA PRO A 120 -11.18 16.58 -9.79
C PRO A 120 -9.91 15.77 -9.52
N LEU A 121 -9.12 15.50 -10.57
CA LEU A 121 -7.90 14.72 -10.49
C LEU A 121 -6.66 15.63 -10.58
N ASN A 122 -5.81 15.57 -9.56
CA ASN A 122 -4.53 16.27 -9.50
C ASN A 122 -3.37 15.29 -9.47
N ARG A 123 -2.20 15.71 -9.99
CA ARG A 123 -0.99 14.90 -9.98
C ARG A 123 -0.60 14.51 -8.55
N GLY A 124 -0.30 13.23 -8.34
CA GLY A 124 0.02 12.67 -7.03
C GLY A 124 -1.18 12.08 -6.27
N MET A 125 -2.41 12.30 -6.75
CA MET A 125 -3.57 11.57 -6.25
C MET A 125 -3.49 10.10 -6.65
N VAL A 126 -3.93 9.24 -5.74
CA VAL A 126 -3.94 7.78 -5.92
C VAL A 126 -5.25 7.18 -5.44
N ASP A 127 -5.53 5.93 -5.82
CA ASP A 127 -6.62 5.15 -5.27
C ASP A 127 -6.22 4.44 -3.96
N LYS A 128 -7.18 3.75 -3.35
CA LYS A 128 -7.04 3.03 -2.06
C LYS A 128 -6.12 1.82 -2.09
N SER A 129 -5.74 1.34 -3.25
CA SER A 129 -4.78 0.26 -3.43
C SER A 129 -3.40 0.80 -3.81
N THR A 130 -3.35 1.70 -4.79
CA THR A 130 -2.09 2.27 -5.32
C THR A 130 -1.30 3.03 -4.25
N TYR A 131 -1.94 3.72 -3.27
CA TYR A 131 -1.19 4.40 -2.21
C TYR A 131 -0.25 3.45 -1.46
N GLN A 132 -0.58 2.17 -1.34
CA GLN A 132 0.28 1.20 -0.65
C GLN A 132 1.57 0.92 -1.41
N LEU A 133 1.56 0.96 -2.74
CA LEU A 133 2.79 0.88 -3.55
C LEU A 133 3.63 2.15 -3.43
N VAL A 134 2.97 3.33 -3.41
CA VAL A 134 3.69 4.60 -3.18
C VAL A 134 4.33 4.59 -1.80
N LEU A 135 3.60 4.16 -0.76
CA LEU A 135 4.11 4.02 0.61
C LEU A 135 5.30 3.05 0.66
N GLN A 136 5.21 1.89 0.02
CA GLN A 136 6.30 0.91 -0.08
C GLN A 136 7.56 1.53 -0.68
N ARG A 137 7.44 2.28 -1.79
CA ARG A 137 8.56 2.98 -2.44
C ARG A 137 9.13 4.09 -1.58
N ASP A 138 8.29 4.86 -0.90
CA ASP A 138 8.73 5.94 -0.02
C ASP A 138 9.45 5.42 1.22
N VAL A 139 9.00 4.29 1.78
CA VAL A 139 9.70 3.59 2.87
C VAL A 139 11.05 3.05 2.38
N ALA A 140 11.11 2.49 1.16
CA ALA A 140 12.35 2.05 0.53
C ALA A 140 13.34 3.21 0.30
N ALA A 141 12.83 4.39 -0.05
CA ALA A 141 13.62 5.62 -0.18
C ALA A 141 14.05 6.22 1.18
N GLY A 142 13.66 5.60 2.31
CA GLY A 142 14.06 6.02 3.65
C GLY A 142 13.27 7.19 4.23
N LYS A 143 12.16 7.60 3.62
CA LYS A 143 11.27 8.63 4.16
C LYS A 143 10.74 8.24 5.54
N LYS A 144 10.61 9.19 6.43
CA LYS A 144 10.15 8.98 7.82
C LYS A 144 8.70 9.38 8.03
N SER A 145 8.20 10.31 7.23
CA SER A 145 6.81 10.77 7.24
C SER A 145 6.33 10.92 5.81
N MET A 146 5.12 10.48 5.52
CA MET A 146 4.50 10.48 4.20
C MET A 146 3.06 10.94 4.30
N SER A 147 2.58 11.62 3.24
CA SER A 147 1.19 12.10 3.13
C SER A 147 0.71 11.90 1.69
N TYR A 148 -0.48 11.33 1.53
CA TYR A 148 -1.06 11.01 0.22
C TYR A 148 -2.49 11.51 0.14
N GLN A 149 -2.86 12.04 -1.04
CA GLN A 149 -4.25 12.33 -1.40
C GLN A 149 -4.84 11.08 -2.04
N VAL A 150 -5.82 10.47 -1.39
CA VAL A 150 -6.42 9.19 -1.77
C VAL A 150 -7.88 9.39 -2.15
N VAL A 151 -8.23 8.99 -3.36
CA VAL A 151 -9.63 8.99 -3.81
C VAL A 151 -10.36 7.81 -3.16
N ASP A 152 -11.42 8.09 -2.40
CA ASP A 152 -12.29 7.10 -1.74
C ASP A 152 -13.76 7.38 -2.09
N GLY A 153 -14.22 6.81 -3.19
CA GLY A 153 -15.52 7.13 -3.75
C GLY A 153 -15.58 8.56 -4.30
N ASP A 154 -16.48 9.37 -3.79
CA ASP A 154 -16.66 10.79 -4.16
C ASP A 154 -15.83 11.77 -3.31
N ASP A 155 -15.08 11.25 -2.33
CA ASP A 155 -14.21 12.03 -1.45
C ASP A 155 -12.72 11.89 -1.83
N VAL A 156 -11.92 12.86 -1.37
CA VAL A 156 -10.46 12.82 -1.39
C VAL A 156 -9.93 12.95 0.02
N ASP A 157 -9.45 11.85 0.55
CA ASP A 157 -8.92 11.78 1.90
C ASP A 157 -7.41 12.00 1.94
N THR A 158 -6.91 12.60 3.02
CA THR A 158 -5.47 12.64 3.32
C THR A 158 -5.08 11.43 4.17
N TYR A 159 -4.11 10.66 3.67
CA TYR A 159 -3.56 9.52 4.37
C TYR A 159 -2.13 9.82 4.82
N ASP A 160 -1.96 10.05 6.11
CA ASP A 160 -0.67 10.35 6.74
C ASP A 160 -0.07 9.10 7.37
N PHE A 161 1.25 8.94 7.19
CA PHE A 161 2.00 7.81 7.71
C PHE A 161 3.30 8.27 8.36
N ARG A 162 3.75 7.53 9.39
CA ARG A 162 5.08 7.69 9.98
C ARG A 162 5.76 6.36 10.21
N VAL A 163 7.06 6.33 10.03
CA VAL A 163 7.92 5.19 10.36
C VAL A 163 8.12 5.15 11.87
N LEU A 164 7.82 4.02 12.49
CA LEU A 164 8.04 3.80 13.92
C LEU A 164 9.41 3.20 14.22
N GLY A 165 10.00 2.46 13.26
CA GLY A 165 11.29 1.82 13.44
C GLY A 165 11.42 0.54 12.62
N THR A 166 12.37 -0.29 13.00
CA THR A 166 12.59 -1.63 12.43
C THR A 166 12.39 -2.66 13.53
N GLU A 167 11.72 -3.75 13.20
CA GLU A 167 11.60 -4.91 14.10
C GLU A 167 11.64 -6.22 13.30
N LYS A 168 11.93 -7.31 13.99
CA LYS A 168 11.84 -8.65 13.42
C LYS A 168 10.39 -9.13 13.44
N VAL A 169 9.94 -9.68 12.32
CA VAL A 169 8.59 -10.24 12.17
C VAL A 169 8.71 -11.73 11.87
N ASP A 170 8.13 -12.54 12.72
CA ASP A 170 8.02 -13.97 12.50
C ASP A 170 6.89 -14.25 11.52
N THR A 171 7.23 -14.81 10.36
CA THR A 171 6.29 -15.21 9.31
C THR A 171 6.42 -16.71 9.07
N LYS A 172 5.51 -17.29 8.28
CA LYS A 172 5.68 -18.69 7.86
C LYS A 172 6.81 -18.88 6.83
N ALA A 173 7.21 -17.81 6.16
CA ALA A 173 8.38 -17.79 5.27
C ALA A 173 9.71 -17.64 6.05
N GLY A 174 9.68 -17.58 7.39
CA GLY A 174 10.81 -17.33 8.27
C GLY A 174 10.76 -15.94 8.92
N GLN A 175 11.75 -15.63 9.76
CA GLN A 175 11.87 -14.33 10.41
C GLN A 175 12.49 -13.30 9.46
N VAL A 176 11.85 -12.13 9.33
CA VAL A 176 12.29 -11.05 8.43
C VAL A 176 12.47 -9.73 9.19
N ASP A 177 13.46 -8.94 8.79
CA ASP A 177 13.63 -7.57 9.26
C ASP A 177 12.66 -6.64 8.51
N ALA A 178 11.76 -6.00 9.23
CA ALA A 178 10.72 -5.16 8.63
C ALA A 178 10.69 -3.74 9.20
N ILE A 179 10.42 -2.78 8.32
CA ILE A 179 10.12 -1.41 8.71
C ILE A 179 8.65 -1.35 9.14
N LYS A 180 8.44 -0.90 10.36
CA LYS A 180 7.12 -0.68 10.96
C LYS A 180 6.65 0.73 10.66
N VAL A 181 5.47 0.85 10.09
CA VAL A 181 4.84 2.11 9.69
C VAL A 181 3.43 2.17 10.25
N GLU A 182 3.04 3.27 10.83
CA GLU A 182 1.65 3.48 11.25
C GLU A 182 0.96 4.55 10.40
N ARG A 183 -0.34 4.38 10.19
CA ARG A 183 -1.20 5.44 9.68
C ARG A 183 -1.53 6.41 10.80
N VAL A 184 -1.15 7.69 10.63
CA VAL A 184 -1.45 8.76 11.59
C VAL A 184 -2.90 9.21 11.39
N ARG A 185 -3.65 9.30 12.46
CA ARG A 185 -5.03 9.83 12.48
C ARG A 185 -5.21 10.72 13.71
N ASP A 186 -6.12 11.68 13.61
CA ASP A 186 -6.55 12.44 14.77
C ASP A 186 -7.35 11.49 15.70
N PRO A 187 -6.85 11.18 16.90
CA PRO A 187 -7.49 10.24 17.81
C PRO A 187 -8.84 10.76 18.36
N THR A 188 -9.11 12.06 18.23
CA THR A 188 -10.38 12.66 18.65
C THR A 188 -11.49 12.39 17.62
N GLN A 189 -11.12 12.21 16.35
CA GLN A 189 -12.04 11.96 15.24
C GLN A 189 -12.11 10.48 14.85
N ASN A 190 -10.96 9.78 14.91
CA ASN A 190 -10.90 8.40 14.49
C ASN A 190 -9.86 7.60 15.31
N LYS A 191 -10.38 6.72 16.18
CA LYS A 191 -9.57 5.86 17.05
C LYS A 191 -9.05 4.58 16.37
N ARG A 192 -9.36 4.36 15.09
CA ARG A 192 -8.82 3.23 14.33
C ARG A 192 -7.31 3.32 14.24
N THR A 193 -6.60 2.24 14.54
CA THR A 193 -5.17 2.14 14.31
C THR A 193 -4.89 1.23 13.12
N THR A 194 -3.89 1.56 12.34
CA THR A 194 -3.43 0.72 11.21
C THR A 194 -1.91 0.75 11.19
N VAL A 195 -1.31 -0.43 11.28
CA VAL A 195 0.14 -0.60 11.27
C VAL A 195 0.51 -1.59 10.17
N LEU A 196 1.56 -1.27 9.42
CA LEU A 196 2.07 -2.04 8.30
C LEU A 196 3.55 -2.36 8.54
N TRP A 197 3.99 -3.54 8.08
CA TRP A 197 5.39 -3.97 8.15
C TRP A 197 5.90 -4.35 6.77
N PHE A 198 6.99 -3.72 6.37
CA PHE A 198 7.60 -3.86 5.05
C PHE A 198 8.98 -4.51 5.17
N ALA A 199 9.15 -5.71 4.57
CA ALA A 199 10.40 -6.47 4.66
C ALA A 199 11.52 -5.84 3.81
N LYS A 200 12.61 -5.42 4.45
CA LYS A 200 13.73 -4.71 3.82
C LYS A 200 14.39 -5.50 2.68
N ASP A 201 14.66 -6.78 2.94
CA ASP A 201 15.43 -7.63 2.02
C ASP A 201 14.59 -8.14 0.83
N TRP A 202 13.29 -7.83 0.83
CA TRP A 202 12.32 -8.27 -0.17
C TRP A 202 11.60 -7.09 -0.84
N ASP A 203 12.38 -6.11 -1.29
CA ASP A 203 11.88 -4.88 -1.93
C ASP A 203 10.73 -4.22 -1.15
N TYR A 204 10.84 -4.28 0.18
CA TYR A 204 9.83 -3.75 1.09
C TYR A 204 8.44 -4.35 0.87
N LEU A 205 8.37 -5.64 0.52
CA LEU A 205 7.10 -6.37 0.45
C LEU A 205 6.36 -6.25 1.79
N LEU A 206 5.04 -5.99 1.72
CA LEU A 206 4.19 -6.00 2.91
C LEU A 206 4.15 -7.42 3.49
N VAL A 207 4.61 -7.61 4.72
CA VAL A 207 4.65 -8.93 5.39
C VAL A 207 3.64 -9.04 6.53
N ARG A 208 3.19 -7.91 7.05
CA ARG A 208 2.14 -7.88 8.08
C ARG A 208 1.36 -6.57 7.98
N LEU A 209 0.04 -6.67 8.20
CA LEU A 209 -0.82 -5.53 8.48
C LEU A 209 -1.66 -5.85 9.69
N GLN A 210 -1.78 -4.90 10.60
CA GLN A 210 -2.69 -4.95 11.74
C GLN A 210 -3.59 -3.73 11.71
N GLN A 211 -4.89 -3.96 11.86
CA GLN A 211 -5.88 -2.90 11.97
C GLN A 211 -6.76 -3.15 13.19
N VAL A 212 -6.85 -2.16 14.06
CA VAL A 212 -7.77 -2.19 15.21
C VAL A 212 -8.83 -1.13 14.96
N GLU A 213 -10.08 -1.57 14.91
CA GLU A 213 -11.24 -0.71 14.70
C GLU A 213 -11.61 0.07 15.98
N THR A 214 -12.49 1.05 15.85
CA THR A 214 -12.94 1.88 16.98
C THR A 214 -13.72 1.08 18.03
N ASP A 215 -14.32 -0.04 17.64
CA ASP A 215 -15.02 -0.98 18.53
C ASP A 215 -14.09 -2.07 19.10
N GLY A 216 -12.78 -1.97 18.87
CA GLY A 216 -11.77 -2.90 19.35
C GLY A 216 -11.61 -4.17 18.52
N LYS A 217 -12.36 -4.32 17.42
CA LYS A 217 -12.13 -5.45 16.48
C LYS A 217 -10.76 -5.35 15.84
N GLU A 218 -10.05 -6.45 15.83
CA GLU A 218 -8.68 -6.51 15.31
C GLU A 218 -8.60 -7.46 14.11
N TYR A 219 -8.08 -6.92 13.01
CA TYR A 219 -7.80 -7.65 11.78
C TYR A 219 -6.30 -7.71 11.57
N ASN A 220 -5.79 -8.90 11.26
CA ASN A 220 -4.39 -9.12 10.95
C ASN A 220 -4.25 -9.87 9.63
N ILE A 221 -3.29 -9.47 8.82
CA ILE A 221 -2.74 -10.33 7.77
C ILE A 221 -1.28 -10.59 8.08
N MET A 222 -0.81 -11.81 7.84
CA MET A 222 0.55 -12.25 8.06
C MET A 222 1.03 -13.08 6.90
N LEU A 223 2.21 -12.75 6.36
CA LEU A 223 2.80 -13.45 5.22
C LEU A 223 2.95 -14.95 5.51
N GLN A 224 2.51 -15.78 4.58
CA GLN A 224 2.76 -17.21 4.55
C GLN A 224 3.91 -17.55 3.62
N ASP A 225 3.80 -17.11 2.37
CA ASP A 225 4.80 -17.28 1.32
C ASP A 225 4.66 -16.15 0.30
N GLY A 226 5.62 -16.05 -0.60
CA GLY A 226 5.58 -15.09 -1.70
C GLY A 226 6.80 -15.15 -2.58
N THR A 227 6.75 -14.38 -3.65
CA THR A 227 7.87 -14.15 -4.56
C THR A 227 8.02 -12.67 -4.84
N VAL A 228 9.25 -12.22 -5.02
CA VAL A 228 9.57 -10.89 -5.51
C VAL A 228 10.55 -11.05 -6.66
N ASP A 229 10.21 -10.51 -7.82
CA ASP A 229 11.01 -10.62 -9.05
C ASP A 229 11.41 -12.09 -9.34
N GLY A 230 10.43 -13.01 -9.21
CA GLY A 230 10.60 -14.45 -9.41
C GLY A 230 11.37 -15.19 -8.31
N ARG A 231 11.88 -14.51 -7.27
CA ARG A 231 12.62 -15.14 -6.16
C ARG A 231 11.70 -15.38 -4.97
N ALA A 232 11.70 -16.60 -4.46
CA ALA A 232 10.89 -16.94 -3.28
C ALA A 232 11.37 -16.17 -2.04
N VAL A 233 10.42 -15.56 -1.32
CA VAL A 233 10.67 -14.90 -0.04
C VAL A 233 11.08 -15.94 1.00
N LYS A 234 12.21 -15.71 1.65
CA LYS A 234 12.72 -16.55 2.74
C LYS A 234 13.24 -15.65 3.85
N GLY A 235 12.81 -15.91 5.07
CA GLY A 235 13.40 -15.34 6.27
C GLY A 235 14.53 -16.22 6.80
N ASN A 236 15.19 -15.72 7.83
CA ASN A 236 16.22 -16.47 8.58
C ASN A 236 15.57 -17.44 9.56
#